data_73181db4d3dc1e98e14b072205d194d2
#
_entry.id   73181db4d3dc1e98e14b072205d194d2
#
_cell.length_a   1.000
_cell.length_b   1.000
_cell.length_c   1.000
_cell.angle_alpha   90.00
_cell.angle_beta   90.00
_cell.angle_gamma   90.00
#
_symmetry.space_group_name_H-M   'P 1'
#
loop_
_entity.id
_entity.type
_entity.pdbx_description
1 polymer ?
#
loop_
_entity_poly.entity_id
_entity_poly.type
_entity_poly.pdbx_seq_one_letter_code
_entity_poly.pdbx_strand_id
1 'polypeptide(L)'
;MENDKEGKYVYDYVSYLYRKGIIDLSEVIEKVKSISDNKNLLTNLISLEFVENYENALIVKENEDIKKMYWSRNVRLRISDKAEHRVFIWALNECKKYGSFNTYLELLYDIKDKISVQELYKATLEISDIKSDVASSMTDYYLEEIFDILQQTFIDDDEKCAELATLEWMCRNVLEWEHMKCMQKIMKDDPTFYALLVSIIYKADDNENIDEEKRKLANKVYSGFDKAKFCPTEKDGEVIYENLKKWIEKFKELLINQKQERLFGNLVGRLLAYSPIGEDGYSPCEAVRMVIEEYYTDSLKTAYVVAEENKRGVHMVDAGKSELILHQRYQKNAEALQERYPYTADIYFAISDNYKREAEYERKRAEDEL
;
A
#
# COMPACT_ATOMS: atom_id res chain seq x y z
N MET A 1 -35.22 0.12 21.62
CA MET A 1 -34.83 -1.30 21.62
C MET A 1 -35.99 -2.25 21.27
N GLU A 2 -37.22 -2.06 21.69
CA GLU A 2 -38.37 -2.89 21.28
C GLU A 2 -38.76 -2.73 19.79
N ASN A 3 -38.75 -1.52 19.24
CA ASN A 3 -39.02 -1.26 17.83
C ASN A 3 -38.04 -1.92 16.85
N ASP A 4 -36.84 -2.26 17.28
CA ASP A 4 -35.82 -2.89 16.42
C ASP A 4 -36.04 -4.40 16.25
N LYS A 5 -36.65 -5.06 17.25
CA LYS A 5 -37.02 -6.47 17.17
C LYS A 5 -38.18 -6.74 16.21
N GLU A 6 -39.20 -5.87 16.24
CA GLU A 6 -40.35 -5.99 15.33
C GLU A 6 -39.94 -5.77 13.88
N GLY A 7 -39.10 -4.78 13.60
CA GLY A 7 -38.52 -4.55 12.26
C GLY A 7 -37.73 -5.74 11.71
N LYS A 8 -36.99 -6.44 12.55
CA LYS A 8 -36.24 -7.64 12.17
C LYS A 8 -37.14 -8.81 11.78
N TYR A 9 -38.21 -9.07 12.55
CA TYR A 9 -39.15 -10.16 12.22
C TYR A 9 -39.89 -9.87 10.89
N VAL A 10 -40.30 -8.63 10.67
CA VAL A 10 -40.92 -8.23 9.39
C VAL A 10 -39.94 -8.45 8.23
N TYR A 11 -38.69 -8.02 8.37
CA TYR A 11 -37.67 -8.23 7.37
C TYR A 11 -37.43 -9.71 7.05
N ASP A 12 -37.24 -10.53 8.07
CA ASP A 12 -36.98 -11.97 7.92
C ASP A 12 -38.15 -12.68 7.22
N TYR A 13 -39.37 -12.33 7.58
CA TYR A 13 -40.58 -12.90 6.96
C TYR A 13 -40.76 -12.46 5.51
N VAL A 14 -40.62 -11.18 5.22
CA VAL A 14 -40.69 -10.61 3.87
C VAL A 14 -39.60 -11.20 2.99
N SER A 15 -38.36 -11.27 3.50
CA SER A 15 -37.22 -11.87 2.81
C SER A 15 -37.48 -13.34 2.41
N TYR A 16 -38.06 -14.12 3.31
CA TYR A 16 -38.46 -15.49 3.03
C TYR A 16 -39.51 -15.58 1.92
N LEU A 17 -40.59 -14.82 2.03
CA LEU A 17 -41.69 -14.84 1.05
C LEU A 17 -41.24 -14.34 -0.34
N TYR A 18 -40.41 -13.29 -0.38
CA TYR A 18 -39.85 -12.74 -1.61
C TYR A 18 -38.96 -13.77 -2.32
N ARG A 19 -38.06 -14.41 -1.58
CA ARG A 19 -37.17 -15.48 -2.13
C ARG A 19 -37.96 -16.69 -2.66
N LYS A 20 -39.15 -16.94 -2.15
CA LYS A 20 -40.07 -17.98 -2.64
C LYS A 20 -40.92 -17.53 -3.82
N GLY A 21 -40.83 -16.28 -4.25
CA GLY A 21 -41.65 -15.72 -5.31
C GLY A 21 -43.15 -15.60 -4.95
N ILE A 22 -43.46 -15.51 -3.63
CA ILE A 22 -44.86 -15.47 -3.15
C ILE A 22 -45.38 -14.03 -3.13
N ILE A 23 -44.51 -13.04 -2.97
CA ILE A 23 -44.88 -11.63 -2.86
C ILE A 23 -44.08 -10.77 -3.84
N ASP A 24 -44.70 -9.64 -4.26
CA ASP A 24 -44.05 -8.54 -4.94
C ASP A 24 -43.45 -7.58 -3.89
N LEU A 25 -42.18 -7.30 -4.00
CA LEU A 25 -41.46 -6.47 -3.04
C LEU A 25 -41.92 -5.00 -3.12
N SER A 26 -42.27 -4.49 -4.31
CA SER A 26 -42.74 -3.12 -4.51
C SER A 26 -44.05 -2.88 -3.80
N GLU A 27 -45.01 -3.82 -3.86
CA GLU A 27 -46.29 -3.72 -3.16
C GLU A 27 -46.11 -3.72 -1.64
N VAL A 28 -45.16 -4.56 -1.13
CA VAL A 28 -44.86 -4.60 0.30
C VAL A 28 -44.25 -3.29 0.77
N ILE A 29 -43.34 -2.71 0.01
CA ILE A 29 -42.68 -1.45 0.33
C ILE A 29 -43.72 -0.31 0.38
N GLU A 30 -44.61 -0.21 -0.59
CA GLU A 30 -45.66 0.82 -0.59
C GLU A 30 -46.60 0.66 0.61
N LYS A 31 -46.93 -0.57 0.99
CA LYS A 31 -47.75 -0.84 2.17
C LYS A 31 -47.01 -0.47 3.46
N VAL A 32 -45.71 -0.79 3.58
CA VAL A 32 -44.90 -0.40 4.74
C VAL A 32 -44.85 1.12 4.87
N LYS A 33 -44.63 1.86 3.77
CA LYS A 33 -44.66 3.33 3.76
C LYS A 33 -45.99 3.92 4.25
N SER A 34 -47.08 3.25 3.95
CA SER A 34 -48.41 3.73 4.37
C SER A 34 -48.71 3.56 5.87
N ILE A 35 -48.01 2.66 6.55
CA ILE A 35 -48.27 2.29 7.95
C ILE A 35 -47.13 2.61 8.92
N SER A 36 -45.94 2.93 8.41
CA SER A 36 -44.74 3.12 9.24
C SER A 36 -43.76 4.09 8.62
N ASP A 37 -43.19 4.99 9.44
CA ASP A 37 -42.11 5.90 9.07
C ASP A 37 -40.70 5.28 9.36
N ASN A 38 -40.63 3.95 9.57
CA ASN A 38 -39.38 3.28 9.90
C ASN A 38 -38.45 3.18 8.70
N LYS A 39 -37.59 4.21 8.54
CA LYS A 39 -36.57 4.29 7.46
C LYS A 39 -35.63 3.10 7.45
N ASN A 40 -35.29 2.55 8.62
CA ASN A 40 -34.39 1.39 8.72
C ASN A 40 -35.04 0.13 8.12
N LEU A 41 -36.29 -0.13 8.46
CA LEU A 41 -37.04 -1.27 7.90
C LEU A 41 -37.17 -1.11 6.38
N LEU A 42 -37.58 0.08 5.92
CA LEU A 42 -37.73 0.38 4.51
C LEU A 42 -36.43 0.16 3.73
N THR A 43 -35.30 0.70 4.21
CA THR A 43 -33.99 0.51 3.59
C THR A 43 -33.60 -0.97 3.53
N ASN A 44 -33.85 -1.72 4.59
CA ASN A 44 -33.55 -3.15 4.63
C ASN A 44 -34.41 -3.93 3.62
N LEU A 45 -35.67 -3.59 3.47
CA LEU A 45 -36.56 -4.24 2.49
C LEU A 45 -36.13 -3.93 1.06
N ILE A 46 -35.81 -2.68 0.75
CA ILE A 46 -35.29 -2.27 -0.57
C ILE A 46 -34.00 -3.05 -0.90
N SER A 47 -33.16 -3.33 0.09
CA SER A 47 -31.92 -4.09 -0.12
C SER A 47 -32.13 -5.58 -0.47
N LEU A 48 -33.36 -6.09 -0.43
CA LEU A 48 -33.68 -7.45 -0.89
C LEU A 48 -33.78 -7.55 -2.42
N GLU A 49 -33.97 -6.42 -3.12
CA GLU A 49 -34.09 -6.38 -4.56
C GLU A 49 -32.81 -6.85 -5.25
N PHE A 50 -32.98 -7.66 -6.33
CA PHE A 50 -31.92 -7.94 -7.29
C PHE A 50 -32.07 -6.97 -8.46
N VAL A 51 -31.19 -5.98 -8.54
CA VAL A 51 -31.27 -4.92 -9.54
C VAL A 51 -30.82 -5.44 -10.90
N GLU A 52 -31.73 -5.53 -11.86
CA GLU A 52 -31.44 -5.86 -13.27
C GLU A 52 -31.40 -4.62 -14.16
N ASN A 53 -32.22 -3.63 -13.84
CA ASN A 53 -32.32 -2.35 -14.54
C ASN A 53 -32.43 -1.21 -13.53
N TYR A 54 -31.52 -0.24 -13.62
CA TYR A 54 -31.46 0.86 -12.66
C TYR A 54 -32.70 1.78 -12.74
N GLU A 55 -33.32 1.95 -13.92
CA GLU A 55 -34.49 2.83 -14.09
C GLU A 55 -35.70 2.34 -13.26
N ASN A 56 -35.78 1.05 -13.05
CA ASN A 56 -36.86 0.39 -12.31
C ASN A 56 -36.48 0.06 -10.86
N ALA A 57 -35.20 0.26 -10.47
CA ALA A 57 -34.74 -0.08 -9.13
C ALA A 57 -35.53 0.69 -8.06
N LEU A 58 -35.95 -0.02 -7.01
CA LEU A 58 -36.78 0.52 -5.94
C LEU A 58 -36.12 1.73 -5.26
N ILE A 59 -34.81 1.69 -5.08
CA ILE A 59 -34.04 2.77 -4.44
C ILE A 59 -34.08 4.09 -5.24
N VAL A 60 -34.26 4.05 -6.56
CA VAL A 60 -34.26 5.26 -7.40
C VAL A 60 -35.43 6.18 -7.05
N LYS A 61 -36.57 5.59 -6.69
CA LYS A 61 -37.82 6.32 -6.36
C LYS A 61 -37.79 6.92 -4.96
N GLU A 62 -36.79 6.60 -4.14
CA GLU A 62 -36.73 7.01 -2.75
C GLU A 62 -36.19 8.43 -2.56
N ASN A 63 -36.47 9.03 -1.41
CA ASN A 63 -35.92 10.32 -1.03
C ASN A 63 -34.43 10.21 -0.65
N GLU A 64 -33.76 11.34 -0.54
CA GLU A 64 -32.32 11.41 -0.29
C GLU A 64 -31.88 10.77 1.03
N ASP A 65 -32.69 10.82 2.06
CA ASP A 65 -32.37 10.21 3.36
C ASP A 65 -32.30 8.68 3.24
N ILE A 66 -33.27 8.09 2.55
CA ILE A 66 -33.29 6.64 2.29
C ILE A 66 -32.11 6.24 1.39
N LYS A 67 -31.82 7.04 0.34
CA LYS A 67 -30.65 6.81 -0.52
C LYS A 67 -29.34 6.83 0.28
N LYS A 68 -29.15 7.83 1.14
CA LYS A 68 -27.97 7.88 2.03
C LYS A 68 -27.89 6.68 2.94
N MET A 69 -28.99 6.27 3.55
CA MET A 69 -29.03 5.09 4.42
C MET A 69 -28.73 3.80 3.66
N TYR A 70 -29.22 3.67 2.44
CA TYR A 70 -29.01 2.51 1.59
C TYR A 70 -27.54 2.37 1.17
N TRP A 71 -26.95 3.44 0.59
CA TRP A 71 -25.59 3.43 0.06
C TRP A 71 -24.50 3.53 1.13
N SER A 72 -24.79 4.03 2.33
CA SER A 72 -23.82 4.11 3.43
C SER A 72 -23.71 2.83 4.26
N ARG A 73 -24.62 1.89 4.10
CA ARG A 73 -24.54 0.60 4.77
C ARG A 73 -23.69 -0.34 3.94
N ASN A 74 -22.98 -1.28 4.61
CA ASN A 74 -22.34 -2.45 3.98
C ASN A 74 -23.42 -3.41 3.43
N VAL A 75 -24.34 -2.87 2.65
CA VAL A 75 -25.35 -3.64 1.94
C VAL A 75 -24.74 -3.96 0.60
N ARG A 76 -24.29 -5.20 0.44
CA ARG A 76 -23.91 -5.69 -0.87
C ARG A 76 -25.07 -5.44 -1.82
N LEU A 77 -24.86 -4.51 -2.73
CA LEU A 77 -25.84 -4.25 -3.79
C LEU A 77 -26.03 -5.58 -4.52
N ARG A 78 -27.23 -6.11 -4.47
CA ARG A 78 -27.57 -7.34 -5.20
C ARG A 78 -27.83 -6.98 -6.64
N ILE A 79 -26.77 -6.84 -7.42
CA ILE A 79 -26.90 -6.74 -8.87
C ILE A 79 -27.10 -8.14 -9.41
N SER A 80 -28.13 -8.30 -10.21
CA SER A 80 -28.39 -9.56 -10.90
C SER A 80 -27.26 -9.90 -11.86
N ASP A 81 -26.94 -11.18 -11.99
CA ASP A 81 -25.98 -11.66 -13.02
C ASP A 81 -26.46 -11.36 -14.45
N LYS A 82 -27.74 -11.04 -14.61
CA LYS A 82 -28.36 -10.64 -15.89
C LYS A 82 -28.38 -9.13 -16.09
N ALA A 83 -27.86 -8.35 -15.14
CA ALA A 83 -27.88 -6.92 -15.22
C ALA A 83 -27.07 -6.41 -16.40
N GLU A 84 -27.58 -5.38 -17.06
CA GLU A 84 -26.85 -4.69 -18.12
C GLU A 84 -25.64 -3.96 -17.53
N HIS A 85 -24.56 -3.86 -18.32
CA HIS A 85 -23.33 -3.17 -17.93
C HIS A 85 -23.57 -1.77 -17.32
N ARG A 86 -24.51 -0.98 -17.85
CA ARG A 86 -24.87 0.35 -17.36
C ARG A 86 -25.33 0.38 -15.89
N VAL A 87 -25.83 -0.75 -15.37
CA VAL A 87 -26.26 -0.86 -13.96
C VAL A 87 -25.08 -0.77 -13.01
N PHE A 88 -23.94 -1.36 -13.37
CA PHE A 88 -22.71 -1.30 -12.56
C PHE A 88 -22.17 0.12 -12.46
N ILE A 89 -22.15 0.85 -13.59
CA ILE A 89 -21.67 2.24 -13.63
C ILE A 89 -22.64 3.17 -12.87
N TRP A 90 -23.95 2.98 -13.04
CA TRP A 90 -24.94 3.69 -12.25
C TRP A 90 -24.75 3.48 -10.74
N ALA A 91 -24.55 2.23 -10.31
CA ALA A 91 -24.37 1.89 -8.91
C ALA A 91 -23.11 2.56 -8.30
N LEU A 92 -21.99 2.59 -9.04
CA LEU A 92 -20.80 3.32 -8.63
C LEU A 92 -21.07 4.82 -8.44
N ASN A 93 -21.75 5.44 -9.38
CA ASN A 93 -22.10 6.88 -9.31
C ASN A 93 -23.01 7.20 -8.11
N GLU A 94 -24.01 6.35 -7.85
CA GLU A 94 -24.89 6.52 -6.69
C GLU A 94 -24.13 6.28 -5.37
N CYS A 95 -23.27 5.25 -5.34
CA CYS A 95 -22.46 4.96 -4.17
C CYS A 95 -21.43 6.09 -3.89
N LYS A 96 -20.82 6.68 -4.93
CA LYS A 96 -19.96 7.86 -4.80
C LYS A 96 -20.71 9.04 -4.18
N LYS A 97 -21.97 9.26 -4.60
CA LYS A 97 -22.78 10.38 -4.16
C LYS A 97 -23.30 10.24 -2.72
N TYR A 98 -23.69 9.05 -2.31
CA TYR A 98 -24.44 8.82 -1.08
C TYR A 98 -23.74 7.88 -0.09
N GLY A 99 -22.78 7.07 -0.55
CA GLY A 99 -22.07 6.07 0.25
C GLY A 99 -20.89 6.62 1.03
N SER A 100 -20.12 5.70 1.61
CA SER A 100 -18.85 5.95 2.27
C SER A 100 -17.69 5.43 1.42
N PHE A 101 -16.46 5.77 1.80
CA PHE A 101 -15.26 5.20 1.19
C PHE A 101 -15.28 3.66 1.17
N ASN A 102 -15.59 3.04 2.32
CA ASN A 102 -15.60 1.59 2.44
C ASN A 102 -16.66 0.94 1.55
N THR A 103 -17.88 1.50 1.50
CA THR A 103 -18.97 0.96 0.66
C THR A 103 -18.67 1.12 -0.83
N TYR A 104 -18.04 2.22 -1.23
CA TYR A 104 -17.60 2.42 -2.61
C TYR A 104 -16.52 1.42 -3.02
N LEU A 105 -15.52 1.23 -2.17
CA LEU A 105 -14.42 0.31 -2.43
C LEU A 105 -14.90 -1.16 -2.47
N GLU A 106 -15.78 -1.55 -1.56
CA GLU A 106 -16.40 -2.89 -1.56
C GLU A 106 -17.20 -3.12 -2.85
N LEU A 107 -18.02 -2.15 -3.27
CA LEU A 107 -18.76 -2.24 -4.52
C LEU A 107 -17.83 -2.34 -5.72
N LEU A 108 -16.78 -1.50 -5.78
CA LEU A 108 -15.81 -1.50 -6.88
C LEU A 108 -15.11 -2.86 -6.97
N TYR A 109 -14.72 -3.44 -5.84
CA TYR A 109 -14.15 -4.78 -5.76
C TYR A 109 -15.13 -5.85 -6.28
N ASP A 110 -16.40 -5.80 -5.85
CA ASP A 110 -17.41 -6.81 -6.25
C ASP A 110 -17.71 -6.79 -7.76
N ILE A 111 -17.52 -5.65 -8.41
CA ILE A 111 -17.81 -5.50 -9.86
C ILE A 111 -16.55 -5.40 -10.74
N LYS A 112 -15.33 -5.52 -10.18
CA LYS A 112 -14.07 -5.35 -10.93
C LYS A 112 -13.98 -6.21 -12.19
N ASP A 113 -14.57 -7.41 -12.17
CA ASP A 113 -14.60 -8.35 -13.29
C ASP A 113 -15.82 -8.16 -14.24
N LYS A 114 -16.72 -7.23 -13.91
CA LYS A 114 -17.96 -6.94 -14.66
C LYS A 114 -17.87 -5.64 -15.49
N ILE A 115 -16.87 -4.84 -15.26
CA ILE A 115 -16.58 -3.59 -15.98
C ILE A 115 -15.26 -3.70 -16.73
N SER A 116 -15.05 -2.83 -17.71
CA SER A 116 -13.77 -2.81 -18.42
C SER A 116 -12.63 -2.29 -17.52
N VAL A 117 -11.39 -2.71 -17.79
CA VAL A 117 -10.21 -2.22 -17.04
C VAL A 117 -10.10 -0.69 -17.10
N GLN A 118 -10.51 -0.07 -18.21
CA GLN A 118 -10.51 1.39 -18.35
C GLN A 118 -11.56 2.06 -17.45
N GLU A 119 -12.70 1.44 -17.23
CA GLU A 119 -13.73 1.92 -16.29
C GLU A 119 -13.30 1.68 -14.85
N LEU A 120 -12.71 0.52 -14.56
CA LEU A 120 -12.11 0.22 -13.27
C LEU A 120 -11.06 1.27 -12.91
N TYR A 121 -10.16 1.60 -13.85
CA TYR A 121 -9.16 2.64 -13.67
C TYR A 121 -9.79 4.00 -13.32
N LYS A 122 -10.77 4.47 -14.12
CA LYS A 122 -11.45 5.73 -13.84
C LYS A 122 -12.15 5.75 -12.48
N ALA A 123 -12.85 4.68 -12.15
CA ALA A 123 -13.54 4.56 -10.86
C ALA A 123 -12.54 4.51 -9.68
N THR A 124 -11.36 3.91 -9.88
CA THR A 124 -10.31 3.87 -8.86
C THR A 124 -9.71 5.26 -8.62
N LEU A 125 -9.52 6.07 -9.66
CA LEU A 125 -9.06 7.47 -9.49
C LEU A 125 -10.03 8.30 -8.65
N GLU A 126 -11.33 8.02 -8.72
CA GLU A 126 -12.37 8.71 -7.94
C GLU A 126 -12.32 8.42 -6.43
N ILE A 127 -11.58 7.39 -5.99
CA ILE A 127 -11.39 7.08 -4.56
C ILE A 127 -10.79 8.28 -3.81
N SER A 128 -9.92 9.06 -4.46
CA SER A 128 -9.30 10.26 -3.89
C SER A 128 -10.31 11.34 -3.46
N ASP A 129 -11.45 11.40 -4.12
CA ASP A 129 -12.51 12.40 -3.89
C ASP A 129 -13.43 12.02 -2.72
N ILE A 130 -13.40 10.75 -2.30
CA ILE A 130 -14.28 10.24 -1.26
C ILE A 130 -13.58 10.40 0.10
N LYS A 131 -14.23 11.09 1.04
CA LYS A 131 -13.70 11.20 2.40
C LYS A 131 -13.52 9.80 3.00
N SER A 132 -12.27 9.49 3.35
CA SER A 132 -12.00 8.21 3.99
C SER A 132 -12.46 8.23 5.44
N ASP A 133 -13.39 7.36 5.76
CA ASP A 133 -13.67 6.94 7.12
C ASP A 133 -12.54 6.01 7.61
N VAL A 134 -12.66 5.52 8.83
CA VAL A 134 -11.71 4.52 9.35
C VAL A 134 -11.70 3.31 8.41
N ALA A 135 -10.51 2.88 7.97
CA ALA A 135 -10.35 1.71 7.12
C ALA A 135 -11.03 0.48 7.76
N SER A 136 -11.79 -0.26 6.95
CA SER A 136 -12.34 -1.56 7.37
C SER A 136 -11.23 -2.62 7.39
N SER A 137 -11.49 -3.76 8.04
CA SER A 137 -10.53 -4.89 8.07
C SER A 137 -10.25 -5.54 6.71
N MET A 138 -10.96 -5.14 5.65
CA MET A 138 -10.81 -5.68 4.29
C MET A 138 -10.34 -4.63 3.28
N THR A 139 -10.06 -3.41 3.74
CA THR A 139 -9.69 -2.30 2.85
C THR A 139 -8.38 -2.57 2.10
N ASP A 140 -7.38 -3.11 2.79
CA ASP A 140 -6.10 -3.55 2.22
C ASP A 140 -6.32 -4.57 1.10
N TYR A 141 -7.01 -5.64 1.38
CA TYR A 141 -7.31 -6.70 0.41
C TYR A 141 -8.03 -6.19 -0.85
N TYR A 142 -9.05 -5.34 -0.69
CA TYR A 142 -9.77 -4.79 -1.85
C TYR A 142 -8.89 -3.88 -2.71
N LEU A 143 -8.05 -3.06 -2.07
CA LEU A 143 -7.11 -2.19 -2.77
C LEU A 143 -6.04 -3.01 -3.51
N GLU A 144 -5.45 -4.01 -2.87
CA GLU A 144 -4.44 -4.89 -3.47
C GLU A 144 -4.96 -5.54 -4.75
N GLU A 145 -6.13 -6.17 -4.70
CA GLU A 145 -6.75 -6.82 -5.85
C GLU A 145 -7.04 -5.85 -7.02
N ILE A 146 -7.54 -4.65 -6.70
CA ILE A 146 -7.85 -3.63 -7.71
C ILE A 146 -6.55 -3.08 -8.32
N PHE A 147 -5.57 -2.73 -7.50
CA PHE A 147 -4.29 -2.22 -7.98
C PHE A 147 -3.53 -3.26 -8.80
N ASP A 148 -3.55 -4.53 -8.40
CA ASP A 148 -2.88 -5.59 -9.17
C ASP A 148 -3.40 -5.68 -10.61
N ILE A 149 -4.72 -5.59 -10.83
CA ILE A 149 -5.32 -5.56 -12.17
C ILE A 149 -4.86 -4.32 -12.96
N LEU A 150 -4.90 -3.16 -12.33
CA LEU A 150 -4.56 -1.88 -12.98
C LEU A 150 -3.07 -1.77 -13.30
N GLN A 151 -2.21 -2.18 -12.38
CA GLN A 151 -0.76 -2.20 -12.55
C GLN A 151 -0.34 -3.13 -13.68
N GLN A 152 -0.90 -4.36 -13.76
CA GLN A 152 -0.61 -5.28 -14.87
C GLN A 152 -0.93 -4.67 -16.23
N THR A 153 -1.92 -3.78 -16.31
CA THR A 153 -2.36 -3.19 -17.56
C THR A 153 -1.64 -1.88 -17.89
N PHE A 154 -1.35 -1.05 -16.89
CA PHE A 154 -0.95 0.35 -17.09
C PHE A 154 0.44 0.71 -16.57
N ILE A 155 1.22 -0.24 -16.07
CA ILE A 155 2.55 0.06 -15.51
C ILE A 155 3.52 0.64 -16.56
N ASP A 156 3.35 0.28 -17.83
CA ASP A 156 4.15 0.79 -18.94
C ASP A 156 3.56 2.05 -19.63
N ASP A 157 2.40 2.52 -19.18
CA ASP A 157 1.79 3.79 -19.58
C ASP A 157 2.20 4.86 -18.56
N ASP A 158 3.16 5.70 -18.90
CA ASP A 158 3.79 6.63 -17.97
C ASP A 158 2.79 7.59 -17.30
N GLU A 159 1.76 8.07 -18.02
CA GLU A 159 0.74 8.96 -17.49
C GLU A 159 -0.14 8.24 -16.46
N LYS A 160 -0.70 7.10 -16.84
CA LYS A 160 -1.57 6.32 -15.96
C LYS A 160 -0.81 5.72 -14.77
N CYS A 161 0.42 5.28 -15.01
CA CYS A 161 1.30 4.81 -13.94
C CYS A 161 1.56 5.92 -12.90
N ALA A 162 1.76 7.18 -13.32
CA ALA A 162 1.95 8.31 -12.41
C ALA A 162 0.68 8.63 -11.60
N GLU A 163 -0.50 8.54 -12.23
CA GLU A 163 -1.77 8.72 -11.51
C GLU A 163 -2.01 7.59 -10.50
N LEU A 164 -1.78 6.34 -10.89
CA LEU A 164 -1.87 5.18 -9.97
C LEU A 164 -0.88 5.30 -8.83
N ALA A 165 0.37 5.66 -9.08
CA ALA A 165 1.37 5.87 -8.04
C ALA A 165 0.94 6.93 -7.01
N THR A 166 0.26 7.99 -7.46
CA THR A 166 -0.30 9.00 -6.57
C THR A 166 -1.35 8.40 -5.63
N LEU A 167 -2.25 7.56 -6.15
CA LEU A 167 -3.25 6.86 -5.35
C LEU A 167 -2.63 5.83 -4.40
N GLU A 168 -1.67 5.03 -4.88
CA GLU A 168 -0.89 4.10 -4.05
C GLU A 168 -0.29 4.85 -2.85
N TRP A 169 0.33 6.01 -3.11
CA TRP A 169 0.89 6.84 -2.05
C TRP A 169 -0.17 7.39 -1.09
N MET A 170 -1.35 7.75 -1.57
CA MET A 170 -2.47 8.15 -0.70
C MET A 170 -2.93 6.99 0.19
N CYS A 171 -2.92 5.76 -0.32
CA CYS A 171 -3.31 4.55 0.38
C CYS A 171 -2.20 3.90 1.23
N ARG A 172 -0.99 4.49 1.32
CA ARG A 172 0.21 3.93 1.99
C ARG A 172 0.04 3.47 3.44
N ASN A 173 -0.99 3.93 4.13
CA ASN A 173 -1.27 3.52 5.51
C ASN A 173 -1.96 2.14 5.61
N VAL A 174 -2.57 1.70 4.51
CA VAL A 174 -3.30 0.43 4.40
C VAL A 174 -2.69 -0.49 3.34
N LEU A 175 -2.10 0.05 2.28
CA LEU A 175 -1.44 -0.71 1.23
C LEU A 175 0.03 -0.96 1.59
N GLU A 176 0.47 -2.21 1.53
CA GLU A 176 1.87 -2.54 1.77
C GLU A 176 2.75 -2.17 0.57
N TRP A 177 4.05 -1.95 0.84
CA TRP A 177 4.99 -1.47 -0.18
C TRP A 177 5.07 -2.38 -1.41
N GLU A 178 4.99 -3.69 -1.21
CA GLU A 178 5.05 -4.71 -2.25
C GLU A 178 3.92 -4.58 -3.29
N HIS A 179 2.79 -3.99 -2.91
CA HIS A 179 1.63 -3.74 -3.78
C HIS A 179 1.63 -2.34 -4.41
N MET A 180 2.63 -1.49 -4.10
CA MET A 180 2.76 -0.13 -4.64
C MET A 180 3.68 -0.11 -5.88
N LYS A 181 3.39 -0.90 -6.91
CA LYS A 181 4.32 -1.16 -8.04
C LYS A 181 4.57 0.06 -8.92
N CYS A 182 3.53 0.90 -9.14
CA CYS A 182 3.68 2.14 -9.89
C CYS A 182 4.55 3.16 -9.12
N MET A 183 4.35 3.28 -7.81
CA MET A 183 5.19 4.14 -6.97
C MET A 183 6.64 3.64 -6.92
N GLN A 184 6.85 2.32 -6.80
CA GLN A 184 8.17 1.72 -6.88
C GLN A 184 8.85 2.06 -8.21
N LYS A 185 8.16 1.90 -9.35
CA LYS A 185 8.70 2.24 -10.67
C LYS A 185 9.14 3.71 -10.73
N ILE A 186 8.26 4.64 -10.30
CA ILE A 186 8.58 6.06 -10.32
C ILE A 186 9.82 6.38 -9.47
N MET A 187 9.90 5.85 -8.25
CA MET A 187 11.04 6.12 -7.38
C MET A 187 12.33 5.45 -7.87
N LYS A 188 12.25 4.28 -8.51
CA LYS A 188 13.39 3.61 -9.12
C LYS A 188 13.92 4.37 -10.34
N ASP A 189 13.02 4.87 -11.18
CA ASP A 189 13.38 5.55 -12.42
C ASP A 189 13.93 6.96 -12.18
N ASP A 190 13.39 7.68 -11.18
CA ASP A 190 13.75 9.08 -10.92
C ASP A 190 13.76 9.43 -9.42
N PRO A 191 14.85 10.08 -8.89
CA PRO A 191 14.96 10.41 -7.48
C PRO A 191 14.11 11.58 -7.02
N THR A 192 13.44 12.31 -7.91
CA THR A 192 12.79 13.59 -7.60
C THR A 192 11.72 13.45 -6.52
N PHE A 193 10.86 12.42 -6.63
CA PHE A 193 9.83 12.19 -5.63
C PHE A 193 10.42 11.77 -4.28
N TYR A 194 11.43 10.89 -4.30
CA TYR A 194 12.12 10.47 -3.07
C TYR A 194 12.80 11.66 -2.37
N ALA A 195 13.47 12.54 -3.13
CA ALA A 195 14.06 13.77 -2.60
C ALA A 195 13.00 14.73 -2.03
N LEU A 196 11.83 14.84 -2.66
CA LEU A 196 10.71 15.62 -2.13
C LEU A 196 10.27 15.10 -0.76
N LEU A 197 10.12 13.79 -0.59
CA LEU A 197 9.77 13.20 0.70
C LEU A 197 10.83 13.52 1.77
N VAL A 198 12.11 13.43 1.41
CA VAL A 198 13.23 13.80 2.30
C VAL A 198 13.09 15.26 2.76
N SER A 199 12.75 16.19 1.86
CA SER A 199 12.61 17.61 2.19
C SER A 199 11.44 17.89 3.14
N ILE A 200 10.40 17.05 3.13
CA ILE A 200 9.25 17.16 4.04
C ILE A 200 9.59 16.58 5.42
N ILE A 201 10.34 15.47 5.45
CA ILE A 201 10.62 14.72 6.69
C ILE A 201 11.76 15.35 7.50
N TYR A 202 12.80 15.78 6.82
CA TYR A 202 14.03 16.25 7.48
C TYR A 202 14.17 17.76 7.38
N LYS A 203 14.72 18.36 8.42
CA LYS A 203 15.06 19.79 8.42
C LYS A 203 16.18 20.10 7.43
N ALA A 204 16.08 21.24 6.77
CA ALA A 204 17.18 21.78 5.96
C ALA A 204 18.36 22.22 6.84
N ASP A 205 18.08 22.82 8.02
CA ASP A 205 19.06 23.26 9.01
C ASP A 205 18.59 22.84 10.41
N ASP A 206 19.53 22.52 11.30
CA ASP A 206 19.24 22.14 12.69
C ASP A 206 18.60 23.28 13.50
N ASN A 207 18.81 24.52 13.08
CA ASN A 207 18.20 25.72 13.66
C ASN A 207 16.80 26.04 13.10
N GLU A 208 16.29 25.30 12.14
CA GLU A 208 14.97 25.52 11.58
C GLU A 208 13.88 25.27 12.62
N ASN A 209 13.09 26.32 12.90
CA ASN A 209 11.97 26.21 13.81
C ASN A 209 10.79 25.58 13.07
N ILE A 210 10.44 24.34 13.40
CA ILE A 210 9.34 23.62 12.76
C ILE A 210 8.05 23.86 13.54
N ASP A 211 7.04 24.39 12.87
CA ASP A 211 5.70 24.48 13.41
C ASP A 211 5.03 23.09 13.55
N GLU A 212 3.92 23.06 14.29
CA GLU A 212 3.22 21.79 14.57
C GLU A 212 2.62 21.17 13.31
N GLU A 213 2.20 21.97 12.33
CA GLU A 213 1.61 21.49 11.07
C GLU A 213 2.66 20.79 10.20
N LYS A 214 3.84 21.38 10.06
CA LYS A 214 4.98 20.74 9.38
C LYS A 214 5.37 19.43 10.06
N ARG A 215 5.39 19.39 11.40
CA ARG A 215 5.67 18.14 12.14
C ARG A 215 4.63 17.07 11.89
N LYS A 216 3.34 17.42 11.90
CA LYS A 216 2.25 16.49 11.58
C LYS A 216 2.36 15.95 10.16
N LEU A 217 2.70 16.82 9.20
CA LEU A 217 2.91 16.42 7.81
C LEU A 217 4.11 15.46 7.69
N ALA A 218 5.25 15.80 8.28
CA ALA A 218 6.44 14.96 8.29
C ALA A 218 6.15 13.56 8.86
N ASN A 219 5.44 13.47 9.99
CA ASN A 219 5.05 12.20 10.59
C ASN A 219 4.14 11.36 9.68
N LYS A 220 3.18 12.01 8.98
CA LYS A 220 2.30 11.33 8.02
C LYS A 220 3.07 10.78 6.81
N VAL A 221 4.09 11.49 6.35
CA VAL A 221 4.91 11.09 5.21
C VAL A 221 5.91 10.02 5.62
N TYR A 222 6.46 10.12 6.83
CA TYR A 222 7.50 9.22 7.33
C TYR A 222 7.08 7.75 7.32
N SER A 223 5.85 7.43 7.69
CA SER A 223 5.36 6.04 7.72
C SER A 223 5.46 5.34 6.36
N GLY A 224 5.12 6.05 5.27
CA GLY A 224 5.27 5.52 3.90
C GLY A 224 6.72 5.55 3.42
N PHE A 225 7.48 6.60 3.78
CA PHE A 225 8.89 6.70 3.46
C PHE A 225 9.72 5.58 4.11
N ASP A 226 9.41 5.22 5.34
CA ASP A 226 10.11 4.14 6.04
C ASP A 226 9.84 2.75 5.42
N LYS A 227 8.66 2.56 4.85
CA LYS A 227 8.30 1.34 4.10
C LYS A 227 8.99 1.26 2.73
N ALA A 228 9.48 2.38 2.15
CA ALA A 228 10.08 2.40 0.82
C ALA A 228 11.42 1.62 0.79
N LYS A 229 11.37 0.41 0.23
CA LYS A 229 12.46 -0.56 0.18
C LYS A 229 12.72 -0.94 -1.28
N PHE A 230 13.67 -0.27 -1.93
CA PHE A 230 14.03 -0.52 -3.33
C PHE A 230 15.48 -0.20 -3.62
N CYS A 231 16.04 -0.86 -4.63
CA CYS A 231 17.31 -0.44 -5.25
C CYS A 231 17.01 0.50 -6.41
N PRO A 232 17.61 1.71 -6.45
CA PRO A 232 17.42 2.61 -7.57
C PRO A 232 17.78 1.96 -8.90
N THR A 233 17.01 2.27 -9.95
CA THR A 233 17.16 1.77 -11.32
C THR A 233 17.12 0.25 -11.52
N GLU A 234 16.80 -0.52 -10.46
CA GLU A 234 16.62 -1.97 -10.58
C GLU A 234 15.37 -2.26 -11.43
N LYS A 235 15.57 -3.10 -12.44
CA LYS A 235 14.51 -3.60 -13.30
C LYS A 235 14.73 -5.08 -13.55
N ASP A 236 13.72 -5.89 -13.29
CA ASP A 236 13.73 -7.35 -13.49
C ASP A 236 14.94 -8.08 -12.85
N GLY A 237 15.40 -7.57 -11.71
CA GLY A 237 16.54 -8.12 -10.99
C GLY A 237 17.92 -7.64 -11.48
N GLU A 238 17.94 -6.72 -12.45
CA GLU A 238 19.17 -6.15 -13.01
C GLU A 238 19.36 -4.69 -12.63
N VAL A 239 20.61 -4.27 -12.48
CA VAL A 239 21.00 -2.87 -12.25
C VAL A 239 22.16 -2.53 -13.21
N ILE A 240 21.97 -1.48 -14.01
CA ILE A 240 23.00 -0.96 -14.91
C ILE A 240 23.74 0.17 -14.20
N TYR A 241 25.08 0.04 -14.09
CA TYR A 241 25.92 1.01 -13.38
C TYR A 241 25.72 2.46 -13.83
N GLU A 242 25.72 2.72 -15.14
CA GLU A 242 25.57 4.08 -15.68
C GLU A 242 24.20 4.72 -15.31
N ASN A 243 23.15 3.92 -15.25
CA ASN A 243 21.84 4.39 -14.86
C ASN A 243 21.78 4.67 -13.35
N LEU A 244 22.32 3.75 -12.54
CA LEU A 244 22.40 3.90 -11.10
C LEU A 244 23.24 5.13 -10.73
N LYS A 245 24.39 5.32 -11.36
CA LYS A 245 25.25 6.48 -11.16
C LYS A 245 24.51 7.79 -11.46
N LYS A 246 23.83 7.89 -12.60
CA LYS A 246 23.03 9.07 -12.97
C LYS A 246 21.93 9.36 -11.94
N TRP A 247 21.24 8.34 -11.45
CA TRP A 247 20.23 8.47 -10.41
C TRP A 247 20.83 9.02 -9.11
N ILE A 248 21.98 8.47 -8.67
CA ILE A 248 22.72 8.89 -7.46
C ILE A 248 23.21 10.33 -7.59
N GLU A 249 23.80 10.70 -8.74
CA GLU A 249 24.27 12.07 -8.99
C GLU A 249 23.11 13.08 -8.97
N LYS A 250 22.00 12.77 -9.64
CA LYS A 250 20.78 13.60 -9.61
C LYS A 250 20.22 13.72 -8.21
N PHE A 251 20.16 12.63 -7.46
CA PHE A 251 19.71 12.63 -6.06
C PHE A 251 20.58 13.54 -5.19
N LYS A 252 21.92 13.44 -5.33
CA LYS A 252 22.88 14.29 -4.63
C LYS A 252 22.64 15.77 -4.95
N GLU A 253 22.47 16.13 -6.22
CA GLU A 253 22.17 17.49 -6.64
C GLU A 253 20.88 18.03 -5.99
N LEU A 254 19.80 17.22 -5.98
CA LEU A 254 18.54 17.57 -5.34
C LEU A 254 18.72 17.84 -3.84
N LEU A 255 19.48 17.00 -3.13
CA LEU A 255 19.76 17.21 -1.71
C LEU A 255 20.60 18.47 -1.44
N ILE A 256 21.58 18.78 -2.30
CA ILE A 256 22.35 20.03 -2.21
C ILE A 256 21.41 21.24 -2.35
N ASN A 257 20.53 21.23 -3.36
CA ASN A 257 19.56 22.29 -3.59
C ASN A 257 18.59 22.49 -2.41
N GLN A 258 18.30 21.40 -1.70
CA GLN A 258 17.45 21.39 -0.49
C GLN A 258 18.23 21.67 0.82
N LYS A 259 19.55 21.91 0.76
CA LYS A 259 20.46 22.06 1.92
C LYS A 259 20.47 20.83 2.84
N GLN A 260 20.34 19.65 2.26
CA GLN A 260 20.24 18.38 2.99
C GLN A 260 21.36 17.39 2.58
N GLU A 261 22.45 17.85 1.97
CA GLU A 261 23.58 17.01 1.50
C GLU A 261 24.12 16.09 2.61
N ARG A 262 24.07 16.51 3.87
CA ARG A 262 24.50 15.69 5.02
C ARG A 262 23.78 14.36 5.16
N LEU A 263 22.60 14.21 4.56
CA LEU A 263 21.79 12.98 4.59
C LEU A 263 22.16 12.00 3.46
N PHE A 264 22.93 12.44 2.46
CA PHE A 264 23.20 11.71 1.24
C PHE A 264 23.69 10.28 1.51
N GLY A 265 24.79 10.11 2.27
CA GLY A 265 25.36 8.80 2.55
C GLY A 265 24.38 7.87 3.27
N ASN A 266 23.66 8.39 4.26
CA ASN A 266 22.68 7.62 5.01
C ASN A 266 21.53 7.12 4.11
N LEU A 267 20.95 8.00 3.30
CA LEU A 267 19.83 7.67 2.43
C LEU A 267 20.24 6.70 1.31
N VAL A 268 21.40 6.94 0.68
CA VAL A 268 21.92 6.07 -0.37
C VAL A 268 22.28 4.69 0.19
N GLY A 269 22.98 4.61 1.32
CA GLY A 269 23.32 3.33 1.94
C GLY A 269 22.10 2.49 2.25
N ARG A 270 21.03 3.11 2.74
CA ARG A 270 19.74 2.44 2.97
C ARG A 270 19.15 1.84 1.70
N LEU A 271 19.16 2.58 0.58
CA LEU A 271 18.59 2.12 -0.70
C LEU A 271 19.44 1.02 -1.34
N LEU A 272 20.78 1.19 -1.35
CA LEU A 272 21.70 0.23 -1.95
C LEU A 272 21.69 -1.14 -1.25
N ALA A 273 21.31 -1.20 0.01
CA ALA A 273 21.13 -2.47 0.71
C ALA A 273 20.09 -3.37 0.03
N TYR A 274 19.08 -2.81 -0.66
CA TYR A 274 18.06 -3.57 -1.40
C TYR A 274 18.51 -4.01 -2.82
N SER A 275 19.81 -4.00 -3.08
CA SER A 275 20.40 -4.52 -4.33
C SER A 275 20.00 -5.97 -4.61
N PRO A 276 19.80 -6.35 -5.88
CA PRO A 276 19.76 -7.74 -6.28
C PRO A 276 21.13 -8.42 -6.05
N ILE A 277 21.14 -9.75 -6.11
CA ILE A 277 22.35 -10.55 -6.11
C ILE A 277 23.04 -10.41 -7.48
N GLY A 278 24.36 -10.31 -7.52
CA GLY A 278 25.14 -10.25 -8.75
C GLY A 278 25.16 -11.61 -9.49
N GLU A 279 25.50 -11.57 -10.78
CA GLU A 279 25.67 -12.80 -11.59
C GLU A 279 26.74 -13.73 -11.05
N ASP A 280 27.69 -13.19 -10.32
CA ASP A 280 28.76 -13.95 -9.62
C ASP A 280 28.27 -14.63 -8.32
N GLY A 281 27.00 -14.50 -7.98
CA GLY A 281 26.36 -15.06 -6.78
C GLY A 281 26.62 -14.30 -5.49
N TYR A 282 27.31 -13.16 -5.54
CA TYR A 282 27.54 -12.30 -4.37
C TYR A 282 26.59 -11.09 -4.35
N SER A 283 26.17 -10.71 -3.17
CA SER A 283 25.43 -9.46 -2.92
C SER A 283 26.42 -8.38 -2.42
N PRO A 284 26.18 -7.11 -2.77
CA PRO A 284 25.24 -6.59 -3.76
C PRO A 284 25.70 -6.88 -5.20
N CYS A 285 24.88 -6.62 -6.22
CA CYS A 285 25.28 -6.78 -7.61
C CYS A 285 26.45 -5.85 -7.97
N GLU A 286 27.18 -6.17 -9.05
CA GLU A 286 28.42 -5.47 -9.43
C GLU A 286 28.21 -3.95 -9.60
N ALA A 287 27.13 -3.51 -10.24
CA ALA A 287 26.83 -2.09 -10.42
C ALA A 287 26.73 -1.33 -9.09
N VAL A 288 26.12 -1.95 -8.08
CA VAL A 288 26.00 -1.37 -6.74
C VAL A 288 27.34 -1.35 -6.02
N ARG A 289 28.16 -2.38 -6.18
CA ARG A 289 29.53 -2.38 -5.63
C ARG A 289 30.34 -1.21 -6.20
N MET A 290 30.32 -1.00 -7.51
CA MET A 290 31.01 0.11 -8.15
C MET A 290 30.59 1.47 -7.59
N VAL A 291 29.26 1.67 -7.35
CA VAL A 291 28.74 2.89 -6.73
C VAL A 291 29.20 3.01 -5.28
N ILE A 292 29.21 1.93 -4.50
CA ILE A 292 29.75 1.95 -3.14
C ILE A 292 31.20 2.38 -3.13
N GLU A 293 32.04 1.82 -4.02
CA GLU A 293 33.47 2.19 -4.09
C GLU A 293 33.66 3.68 -4.42
N GLU A 294 32.78 4.28 -5.21
CA GLU A 294 32.86 5.70 -5.63
C GLU A 294 32.31 6.66 -4.56
N TYR A 295 31.25 6.28 -3.86
CA TYR A 295 30.54 7.20 -2.94
C TYR A 295 30.62 6.79 -1.47
N TYR A 296 31.56 5.93 -1.12
CA TYR A 296 31.74 5.42 0.24
C TYR A 296 31.90 6.55 1.26
N THR A 297 31.17 6.44 2.36
CA THR A 297 31.30 7.25 3.59
C THR A 297 30.90 6.39 4.79
N ASP A 298 31.33 6.77 5.99
CA ASP A 298 30.93 6.09 7.23
C ASP A 298 29.40 6.08 7.42
N SER A 299 28.72 7.15 7.01
CA SER A 299 27.24 7.22 7.05
C SER A 299 26.59 6.28 6.06
N LEU A 300 27.13 6.10 4.86
CA LEU A 300 26.67 5.11 3.89
C LEU A 300 26.85 3.69 4.44
N LYS A 301 28.05 3.36 4.94
CA LYS A 301 28.34 2.08 5.58
C LYS A 301 27.34 1.75 6.68
N THR A 302 27.18 2.68 7.64
CA THR A 302 26.29 2.48 8.79
C THR A 302 24.85 2.24 8.35
N ALA A 303 24.35 3.03 7.41
CA ALA A 303 22.98 2.91 6.93
C ALA A 303 22.74 1.61 6.13
N TYR A 304 23.72 1.20 5.34
CA TYR A 304 23.65 -0.08 4.62
C TYR A 304 23.61 -1.26 5.60
N VAL A 305 24.50 -1.28 6.60
CA VAL A 305 24.54 -2.32 7.63
C VAL A 305 23.18 -2.44 8.34
N VAL A 306 22.66 -1.32 8.83
CA VAL A 306 21.35 -1.30 9.53
C VAL A 306 20.21 -1.77 8.60
N ALA A 307 20.19 -1.34 7.35
CA ALA A 307 19.16 -1.74 6.42
C ALA A 307 19.24 -3.23 6.08
N GLU A 308 20.44 -3.79 5.93
CA GLU A 308 20.67 -5.20 5.66
C GLU A 308 20.25 -6.09 6.84
N GLU A 309 20.59 -5.70 8.06
CA GLU A 309 20.21 -6.41 9.29
C GLU A 309 18.67 -6.37 9.50
N ASN A 310 18.04 -5.26 9.21
CA ASN A 310 16.57 -5.10 9.34
C ASN A 310 15.76 -5.98 8.36
N LYS A 311 16.34 -6.47 7.27
CA LYS A 311 15.68 -7.41 6.36
C LYS A 311 15.34 -8.75 7.02
N ARG A 312 16.09 -9.12 8.06
CA ARG A 312 15.88 -10.40 8.76
C ARG A 312 14.52 -10.44 9.48
N GLY A 313 14.00 -9.29 9.93
CA GLY A 313 12.77 -9.22 10.69
C GLY A 313 12.86 -9.93 12.06
N VAL A 314 11.69 -10.28 12.61
CA VAL A 314 11.60 -11.00 13.90
C VAL A 314 11.94 -12.47 13.68
N HIS A 315 12.82 -13.03 14.51
CA HIS A 315 13.24 -14.43 14.42
C HIS A 315 13.23 -15.10 15.82
N MET A 316 13.23 -16.42 15.82
CA MET A 316 13.28 -17.18 17.06
C MET A 316 14.72 -17.27 17.55
N VAL A 317 14.90 -17.07 18.86
CA VAL A 317 16.19 -17.23 19.53
C VAL A 317 16.59 -18.71 19.58
N ASP A 318 17.79 -19.04 19.09
CA ASP A 318 18.29 -20.43 19.00
C ASP A 318 19.71 -20.60 19.61
N ALA A 319 20.01 -19.81 20.63
CA ALA A 319 21.32 -19.74 21.28
C ALA A 319 22.45 -19.31 20.33
N GLY A 320 22.14 -18.44 19.38
CA GLY A 320 23.09 -17.82 18.46
C GLY A 320 23.54 -18.68 17.29
N LYS A 321 22.87 -19.80 17.01
CA LYS A 321 23.25 -20.69 15.89
C LYS A 321 22.94 -20.04 14.52
N SER A 322 21.79 -19.41 14.40
CA SER A 322 21.39 -18.71 13.18
C SER A 322 22.32 -17.52 12.89
N GLU A 323 22.69 -16.76 13.92
CA GLU A 323 23.61 -15.63 13.85
C GLU A 323 25.00 -16.09 13.40
N LEU A 324 25.49 -17.24 13.89
CA LEU A 324 26.76 -17.78 13.48
C LEU A 324 26.78 -18.19 12.00
N ILE A 325 25.69 -18.72 11.46
CA ILE A 325 25.57 -19.03 10.04
C ILE A 325 25.60 -17.74 9.21
N LEU A 326 24.91 -16.69 9.65
CA LEU A 326 24.94 -15.38 8.99
C LEU A 326 26.32 -14.75 9.04
N HIS A 327 26.99 -14.77 10.20
CA HIS A 327 28.40 -14.35 10.34
C HIS A 327 29.29 -15.01 9.30
N GLN A 328 29.26 -16.34 9.20
CA GLN A 328 30.08 -17.07 8.23
C GLN A 328 29.78 -16.71 6.77
N ARG A 329 28.50 -16.52 6.45
CA ARG A 329 28.05 -16.12 5.09
C ARG A 329 28.59 -14.74 4.73
N TYR A 330 28.41 -13.74 5.60
CA TYR A 330 28.85 -12.37 5.35
C TYR A 330 30.39 -12.28 5.34
N GLN A 331 31.07 -12.99 6.20
CA GLN A 331 32.53 -13.06 6.19
C GLN A 331 33.08 -13.62 4.87
N LYS A 332 32.53 -14.74 4.40
CA LYS A 332 32.88 -15.32 3.10
C LYS A 332 32.67 -14.35 1.94
N ASN A 333 31.56 -13.62 1.95
CA ASN A 333 31.27 -12.61 0.92
C ASN A 333 32.29 -11.46 0.98
N ALA A 334 32.61 -10.97 2.17
CA ALA A 334 33.62 -9.92 2.37
C ALA A 334 34.97 -10.34 1.84
N GLU A 335 35.44 -11.53 2.21
CA GLU A 335 36.74 -12.09 1.76
C GLU A 335 36.81 -12.23 0.23
N ALA A 336 35.70 -12.66 -0.41
CA ALA A 336 35.63 -12.78 -1.87
C ALA A 336 35.68 -11.44 -2.60
N LEU A 337 35.12 -10.37 -1.97
CA LEU A 337 35.02 -9.04 -2.58
C LEU A 337 36.23 -8.14 -2.25
N GLN A 338 37.01 -8.45 -1.22
CA GLN A 338 38.01 -7.56 -0.62
C GLN A 338 39.08 -7.04 -1.60
N GLU A 339 39.50 -7.87 -2.55
CA GLU A 339 40.55 -7.49 -3.47
C GLU A 339 40.09 -6.49 -4.52
N ARG A 340 38.83 -6.63 -5.01
CA ARG A 340 38.29 -5.81 -6.08
C ARG A 340 37.37 -4.67 -5.58
N TYR A 341 36.70 -4.89 -4.46
CA TYR A 341 35.71 -3.97 -3.88
C TYR A 341 35.95 -3.80 -2.37
N PRO A 342 37.04 -3.13 -1.97
CA PRO A 342 37.44 -3.05 -0.56
C PRO A 342 36.45 -2.35 0.35
N TYR A 343 35.74 -1.29 -0.12
CA TYR A 343 34.74 -0.60 0.69
C TYR A 343 33.46 -1.41 0.84
N THR A 344 33.05 -2.14 -0.20
CA THR A 344 31.96 -3.09 -0.10
C THR A 344 32.30 -4.22 0.87
N ALA A 345 33.55 -4.76 0.81
CA ALA A 345 34.00 -5.77 1.75
C ALA A 345 33.99 -5.26 3.19
N ASP A 346 34.39 -4.00 3.43
CA ASP A 346 34.38 -3.38 4.76
C ASP A 346 32.96 -3.30 5.34
N ILE A 347 31.94 -3.02 4.51
CA ILE A 347 30.53 -3.10 4.93
C ILE A 347 30.17 -4.53 5.37
N TYR A 348 30.51 -5.54 4.59
CA TYR A 348 30.19 -6.94 4.86
C TYR A 348 30.95 -7.51 6.06
N PHE A 349 32.20 -7.09 6.30
CA PHE A 349 32.91 -7.40 7.54
C PHE A 349 32.20 -6.82 8.75
N ALA A 350 31.68 -5.57 8.65
CA ALA A 350 30.94 -4.96 9.76
C ALA A 350 29.64 -5.74 10.08
N ILE A 351 28.89 -6.17 9.06
CA ILE A 351 27.70 -7.02 9.25
C ILE A 351 28.09 -8.36 9.88
N SER A 352 29.14 -8.98 9.37
CA SER A 352 29.69 -10.25 9.90
C SER A 352 30.03 -10.14 11.39
N ASP A 353 30.74 -9.08 11.79
CA ASP A 353 31.13 -8.83 13.18
C ASP A 353 29.93 -8.55 14.09
N ASN A 354 28.89 -7.91 13.57
CA ASN A 354 27.64 -7.68 14.32
C ASN A 354 26.98 -9.03 14.63
N TYR A 355 26.79 -9.90 13.64
CA TYR A 355 26.22 -11.23 13.85
C TYR A 355 27.05 -12.12 14.76
N LYS A 356 28.39 -12.01 14.70
CA LYS A 356 29.28 -12.72 15.62
C LYS A 356 29.01 -12.29 17.08
N ARG A 357 28.93 -10.98 17.32
CA ARG A 357 28.67 -10.45 18.67
C ARG A 357 27.28 -10.86 19.17
N GLU A 358 26.28 -10.84 18.31
CA GLU A 358 24.94 -11.28 18.63
C GLU A 358 24.90 -12.77 18.99
N ALA A 359 25.56 -13.63 18.20
CA ALA A 359 25.69 -15.06 18.48
C ALA A 359 26.34 -15.34 19.84
N GLU A 360 27.42 -14.62 20.17
CA GLU A 360 28.09 -14.75 21.47
C GLU A 360 27.21 -14.30 22.64
N TYR A 361 26.44 -13.22 22.45
CA TYR A 361 25.49 -12.71 23.44
C TYR A 361 24.36 -13.70 23.70
N GLU A 362 23.71 -14.21 22.66
CA GLU A 362 22.63 -15.18 22.79
C GLU A 362 23.07 -16.49 23.42
N ARG A 363 24.26 -16.97 23.06
CA ARG A 363 24.85 -18.18 23.66
C ARG A 363 25.05 -18.01 25.19
N LYS A 364 25.63 -16.89 25.62
CA LYS A 364 25.85 -16.61 27.05
C LYS A 364 24.51 -16.53 27.79
N ARG A 365 23.53 -15.87 27.19
CA ARG A 365 22.20 -15.79 27.79
C ARG A 365 21.56 -17.17 27.95
N ALA A 366 21.66 -18.05 26.96
CA ALA A 366 21.14 -19.40 27.04
C ALA A 366 21.88 -20.26 28.09
N GLU A 367 23.19 -20.01 28.34
CA GLU A 367 23.97 -20.68 29.42
C GLU A 367 23.53 -20.17 30.82
N ASP A 368 23.17 -18.90 30.97
CA ASP A 368 22.74 -18.29 32.23
C ASP A 368 21.28 -18.67 32.62
N GLU A 369 20.47 -19.11 31.67
CA GLU A 369 19.08 -19.54 31.86
C GLU A 369 18.95 -21.04 32.19
N LEU A 370 20.06 -21.82 32.17
CA LEU A 370 20.14 -23.24 32.53
C LEU A 370 20.62 -23.44 33.98
#